data_b6d4b91af73eec06df99bcf4d89b5daa
#
_entry.id   b6d4b91af73eec06df99bcf4d89b5daa
#
_cell.length_a   1.000
_cell.length_b   1.000
_cell.length_c   1.000
_cell.angle_alpha   90.00
_cell.angle_beta   90.00
_cell.angle_gamma   90.00
#
_symmetry.space_group_name_H-M   'P 1'
#
loop_
_entity.id
_entity.type
_entity.pdbx_description
1 polymer ?
#
loop_
_entity_poly.entity_id
_entity_poly.type
_entity_poly.pdbx_seq_one_letter_code
_entity_poly.pdbx_strand_id
1 'polypeptide(L)'
;TVSVTAGNSATVAPTVTTQPDGTVEIIVTSQTAGTSTVTASINSSSQSRNVTFVADVRTAQIADLVVIKDGSEADGATANTLRARVTDAFGNALAGQTVSVLADNGATVAPTVTTQPDGTVEISVTSQTAGISAVTASINNSSLSRNVTF
;
A
#
# COMPACT_ATOMS: atom_id res chain seq x y z
N THR A 1 28.48 25.82 -8.18
CA THR A 1 28.10 24.58 -7.49
C THR A 1 27.05 24.88 -6.45
N VAL A 2 25.93 24.17 -6.51
CA VAL A 2 24.83 24.28 -5.57
C VAL A 2 24.72 22.96 -4.79
N SER A 3 24.63 23.03 -3.47
CA SER A 3 24.44 21.87 -2.62
C SER A 3 22.94 21.56 -2.51
N VAL A 4 22.56 20.28 -2.60
CA VAL A 4 21.18 19.85 -2.59
C VAL A 4 21.00 18.74 -1.55
N THR A 5 19.94 18.85 -0.77
CA THR A 5 19.49 17.80 0.16
C THR A 5 18.01 17.53 -0.02
N ALA A 6 17.59 16.32 0.33
CA ALA A 6 16.19 15.95 0.29
C ALA A 6 15.86 15.13 1.53
N GLY A 7 14.65 15.34 2.05
CA GLY A 7 14.14 14.59 3.20
C GLY A 7 13.31 13.38 2.79
N ASN A 8 12.77 12.68 3.79
CA ASN A 8 11.88 11.52 3.64
C ASN A 8 12.49 10.42 2.75
N SER A 9 13.80 10.18 2.91
CA SER A 9 14.55 9.14 2.18
C SER A 9 14.58 9.34 0.66
N ALA A 10 14.26 10.52 0.18
CA ALA A 10 14.38 10.83 -1.26
C ALA A 10 15.85 10.94 -1.66
N THR A 11 16.12 10.65 -2.91
CA THR A 11 17.46 10.65 -3.49
C THR A 11 17.63 11.83 -4.43
N VAL A 12 18.70 12.60 -4.22
CA VAL A 12 19.12 13.70 -5.10
C VAL A 12 20.62 13.64 -5.30
N ALA A 13 21.11 14.25 -6.39
CA ALA A 13 22.55 14.54 -6.53
C ALA A 13 22.94 15.53 -5.43
N PRO A 14 24.01 15.27 -4.64
CA PRO A 14 24.37 16.15 -3.53
C PRO A 14 24.86 17.54 -3.98
N THR A 15 25.38 17.63 -5.20
CA THR A 15 25.78 18.91 -5.81
C THR A 15 25.36 18.94 -7.26
N VAL A 16 25.01 20.14 -7.73
CA VAL A 16 24.69 20.39 -9.14
C VAL A 16 25.39 21.69 -9.55
N THR A 17 25.64 21.87 -10.84
CA THR A 17 26.33 23.04 -11.38
C THR A 17 25.39 23.81 -12.28
N THR A 18 25.28 25.14 -12.03
CA THR A 18 24.41 25.98 -12.82
C THR A 18 24.89 26.09 -14.25
N GLN A 19 23.95 26.23 -15.18
CA GLN A 19 24.17 26.48 -16.58
C GLN A 19 24.53 27.97 -16.81
N PRO A 20 24.97 28.35 -18.04
CA PRO A 20 25.31 29.74 -18.32
C PRO A 20 24.21 30.76 -18.03
N ASP A 21 22.93 30.32 -18.07
CA ASP A 21 21.79 31.19 -17.74
C ASP A 21 21.53 31.30 -16.23
N GLY A 22 22.35 30.66 -15.40
CA GLY A 22 22.18 30.67 -13.94
C GLY A 22 21.19 29.66 -13.37
N THR A 23 20.62 28.83 -14.21
CA THR A 23 19.66 27.79 -13.76
C THR A 23 20.28 26.41 -13.75
N VAL A 24 19.68 25.50 -12.98
CA VAL A 24 20.03 24.08 -12.99
C VAL A 24 18.82 23.26 -12.59
N GLU A 25 18.64 22.12 -13.23
CA GLU A 25 17.57 21.20 -12.85
C GLU A 25 18.04 20.27 -11.74
N ILE A 26 17.12 19.98 -10.82
CA ILE A 26 17.35 19.06 -9.71
C ILE A 26 16.33 17.93 -9.85
N ILE A 27 16.83 16.71 -9.99
CA ILE A 27 16.00 15.53 -10.15
C ILE A 27 15.94 14.80 -8.81
N VAL A 28 14.72 14.55 -8.34
CA VAL A 28 14.46 13.88 -7.06
C VAL A 28 13.70 12.60 -7.32
N THR A 29 14.17 11.51 -6.75
CA THR A 29 13.47 10.22 -6.81
C THR A 29 13.24 9.68 -5.41
N SER A 30 12.23 8.82 -5.24
CA SER A 30 11.97 8.20 -3.94
C SER A 30 11.22 6.88 -4.12
N GLN A 31 11.48 5.97 -3.20
CA GLN A 31 10.70 4.74 -3.04
C GLN A 31 9.69 4.85 -1.89
N THR A 32 9.67 5.99 -1.21
CA THR A 32 8.78 6.24 -0.07
C THR A 32 7.74 7.27 -0.47
N ALA A 33 6.47 6.91 -0.36
CA ALA A 33 5.37 7.84 -0.61
C ALA A 33 5.34 8.92 0.48
N GLY A 34 4.89 10.11 0.11
CA GLY A 34 4.77 11.24 1.02
C GLY A 34 5.50 12.45 0.50
N THR A 35 5.64 13.45 1.38
CA THR A 35 6.26 14.72 1.04
C THR A 35 7.74 14.73 1.38
N SER A 36 8.57 15.12 0.41
CA SER A 36 10.01 15.30 0.58
C SER A 36 10.35 16.77 0.45
N THR A 37 11.07 17.32 1.42
CA THR A 37 11.54 18.70 1.35
C THR A 37 12.90 18.72 0.69
N VAL A 38 13.00 19.46 -0.42
CA VAL A 38 14.24 19.59 -1.19
C VAL A 38 14.81 20.98 -0.90
N THR A 39 16.07 21.03 -0.48
CA THR A 39 16.77 22.27 -0.13
C THR A 39 17.97 22.45 -1.04
N ALA A 40 18.03 23.61 -1.70
CA ALA A 40 19.18 24.01 -2.50
C ALA A 40 19.89 25.15 -1.79
N SER A 41 21.22 25.10 -1.71
CA SER A 41 21.99 26.10 -0.99
C SER A 41 23.29 26.43 -1.71
N ILE A 42 23.69 27.70 -1.62
CA ILE A 42 25.00 28.20 -2.06
C ILE A 42 25.40 29.34 -1.14
N ASN A 43 26.65 29.35 -0.69
CA ASN A 43 27.14 30.34 0.28
C ASN A 43 26.22 30.37 1.50
N SER A 44 25.69 31.54 1.84
CA SER A 44 24.76 31.68 2.98
C SER A 44 23.31 31.75 2.53
N SER A 45 23.00 31.37 1.29
CA SER A 45 21.66 31.43 0.71
C SER A 45 21.11 30.03 0.52
N SER A 46 19.86 29.83 0.90
CA SER A 46 19.19 28.55 0.69
C SER A 46 17.69 28.74 0.48
N GLN A 47 17.10 27.84 -0.27
CA GLN A 47 15.64 27.77 -0.44
C GLN A 47 15.21 26.32 -0.44
N SER A 48 14.00 26.09 0.04
CA SER A 48 13.41 24.76 0.13
C SER A 48 12.05 24.73 -0.54
N ARG A 49 11.73 23.61 -1.16
CA ARG A 49 10.41 23.34 -1.72
C ARG A 49 10.06 21.89 -1.45
N ASN A 50 8.78 21.63 -1.36
CA ASN A 50 8.26 20.29 -1.15
C ASN A 50 7.88 19.67 -2.48
N VAL A 51 8.22 18.40 -2.64
CA VAL A 51 7.73 17.55 -3.72
C VAL A 51 7.03 16.36 -3.10
N THR A 52 6.03 15.82 -3.78
CA THR A 52 5.22 14.72 -3.26
C THR A 52 5.38 13.50 -4.15
N PHE A 53 5.64 12.36 -3.51
CA PHE A 53 5.64 11.06 -4.17
C PHE A 53 4.42 10.28 -3.74
N VAL A 54 3.82 9.57 -4.68
CA VAL A 54 2.64 8.73 -4.43
C VAL A 54 3.03 7.26 -4.55
N ALA A 55 2.25 6.40 -3.89
CA ALA A 55 2.44 4.96 -3.99
C ALA A 55 2.15 4.50 -5.43
N ASP A 56 2.87 3.46 -5.89
CA ASP A 56 2.76 2.98 -7.26
C ASP A 56 1.65 1.94 -7.38
N VAL A 57 0.49 2.36 -7.88
CA VAL A 57 -0.67 1.47 -8.06
C VAL A 57 -0.41 0.35 -9.06
N ARG A 58 0.57 0.49 -9.95
CA ARG A 58 0.89 -0.54 -10.94
C ARG A 58 1.57 -1.75 -10.33
N THR A 59 2.20 -1.59 -9.17
CA THR A 59 2.87 -2.67 -8.44
C THR A 59 2.07 -3.13 -7.22
N ALA A 60 0.77 -2.83 -7.17
CA ALA A 60 -0.10 -3.22 -6.06
C ALA A 60 -0.04 -4.73 -5.81
N GLN A 61 0.06 -5.09 -4.55
CA GLN A 61 0.16 -6.49 -4.11
C GLN A 61 -0.56 -6.68 -2.78
N ILE A 62 -0.97 -7.92 -2.50
CA ILE A 62 -1.47 -8.28 -1.17
C ILE A 62 -0.25 -8.49 -0.28
N ALA A 63 0.03 -7.52 0.57
CA ALA A 63 1.19 -7.58 1.45
C ALA A 63 0.96 -8.48 2.65
N ASP A 64 -0.30 -8.58 3.11
CA ASP A 64 -0.65 -9.38 4.28
C ASP A 64 -2.13 -9.76 4.24
N LEU A 65 -2.45 -10.89 4.86
CA LEU A 65 -3.82 -11.36 5.08
C LEU A 65 -3.85 -12.05 6.43
N VAL A 66 -4.59 -11.50 7.38
CA VAL A 66 -4.61 -11.95 8.77
C VAL A 66 -6.04 -12.31 9.15
N VAL A 67 -6.20 -13.39 9.91
CA VAL A 67 -7.50 -13.75 10.50
C VAL A 67 -7.65 -12.95 11.79
N ILE A 68 -8.74 -12.16 11.87
CA ILE A 68 -9.07 -11.33 13.03
C ILE A 68 -10.00 -12.10 13.98
N LYS A 69 -11.02 -12.76 13.41
CA LYS A 69 -11.97 -13.55 14.18
C LYS A 69 -12.17 -14.90 13.49
N ASP A 70 -12.12 -15.96 14.27
CA ASP A 70 -12.29 -17.33 13.78
C ASP A 70 -13.21 -18.11 14.72
N GLY A 71 -13.65 -19.30 14.30
CA GLY A 71 -14.46 -20.16 15.12
C GLY A 71 -15.93 -19.73 15.25
N SER A 72 -16.44 -18.95 14.31
CA SER A 72 -17.84 -18.55 14.31
C SER A 72 -18.75 -19.71 13.98
N GLU A 73 -20.00 -19.62 14.44
CA GLU A 73 -21.00 -20.64 14.17
C GLU A 73 -21.42 -20.66 12.70
N ALA A 74 -21.62 -21.84 12.15
CA ALA A 74 -22.06 -22.04 10.77
C ALA A 74 -23.57 -21.83 10.63
N ASP A 75 -24.06 -20.65 11.01
CA ASP A 75 -25.46 -20.28 10.98
C ASP A 75 -25.87 -19.38 9.81
N GLY A 76 -24.88 -19.04 8.95
CA GLY A 76 -25.09 -18.16 7.80
C GLY A 76 -25.17 -16.68 8.15
N ALA A 77 -25.05 -16.31 9.44
CA ALA A 77 -25.14 -14.91 9.89
C ALA A 77 -23.94 -14.47 10.71
N THR A 78 -23.34 -15.37 11.48
CA THR A 78 -22.17 -15.04 12.32
C THR A 78 -20.90 -15.10 11.48
N ALA A 79 -20.17 -13.98 11.40
CA ALA A 79 -19.03 -13.86 10.52
C ALA A 79 -17.72 -14.20 11.20
N ASN A 80 -16.83 -14.87 10.46
CA ASN A 80 -15.39 -14.79 10.67
C ASN A 80 -14.86 -13.60 9.89
N THR A 81 -13.82 -12.96 10.39
CA THR A 81 -13.28 -11.76 9.76
C THR A 81 -11.79 -11.89 9.51
N LEU A 82 -11.35 -11.32 8.39
CA LEU A 82 -9.95 -11.22 8.02
C LEU A 82 -9.64 -9.78 7.69
N ARG A 83 -8.35 -9.44 7.68
CA ARG A 83 -7.88 -8.13 7.23
C ARG A 83 -6.81 -8.33 6.16
N ALA A 84 -7.01 -7.71 5.01
CA ALA A 84 -6.01 -7.65 3.94
C ALA A 84 -5.31 -6.31 3.96
N ARG A 85 -4.03 -6.29 3.59
CA ARG A 85 -3.26 -5.07 3.42
C ARG A 85 -2.69 -5.07 2.01
N VAL A 86 -2.86 -3.95 1.31
CA VAL A 86 -2.37 -3.74 -0.05
C VAL A 86 -1.29 -2.66 -0.02
N THR A 87 -0.15 -2.98 -0.60
CA THR A 87 0.97 -2.05 -0.75
C THR A 87 1.50 -2.08 -2.16
N ASP A 88 2.33 -1.10 -2.51
CA ASP A 88 3.14 -1.20 -3.72
C ASP A 88 4.37 -2.11 -3.48
N ALA A 89 5.23 -2.25 -4.49
CA ALA A 89 6.42 -3.11 -4.39
C ALA A 89 7.41 -2.62 -3.32
N PHE A 90 7.29 -1.38 -2.86
CA PHE A 90 8.20 -0.78 -1.88
C PHE A 90 7.57 -0.66 -0.48
N GLY A 91 6.39 -1.24 -0.28
CA GLY A 91 5.73 -1.25 1.03
C GLY A 91 4.87 -0.04 1.34
N ASN A 92 4.64 0.85 0.38
CA ASN A 92 3.75 2.00 0.57
C ASN A 92 2.29 1.56 0.50
N ALA A 93 1.48 1.96 1.49
CA ALA A 93 0.06 1.62 1.55
C ALA A 93 -0.71 2.20 0.36
N LEU A 94 -1.63 1.41 -0.19
CA LEU A 94 -2.44 1.80 -1.34
C LEU A 94 -3.92 1.85 -0.93
N ALA A 95 -4.48 3.06 -0.94
CA ALA A 95 -5.90 3.29 -0.71
C ALA A 95 -6.71 3.12 -1.99
N GLY A 96 -8.01 2.81 -1.84
CA GLY A 96 -8.94 2.79 -2.96
C GLY A 96 -8.70 1.67 -3.98
N GLN A 97 -7.95 0.63 -3.60
CA GLN A 97 -7.68 -0.50 -4.48
C GLN A 97 -8.74 -1.58 -4.33
N THR A 98 -9.15 -2.15 -5.46
CA THR A 98 -10.14 -3.23 -5.48
C THR A 98 -9.43 -4.57 -5.32
N VAL A 99 -9.82 -5.30 -4.28
CA VAL A 99 -9.28 -6.63 -3.97
C VAL A 99 -10.37 -7.66 -4.28
N SER A 100 -10.03 -8.69 -5.03
CA SER A 100 -10.93 -9.81 -5.30
C SER A 100 -10.84 -10.83 -4.19
N VAL A 101 -11.98 -11.36 -3.75
CA VAL A 101 -12.05 -12.29 -2.63
C VAL A 101 -12.83 -13.52 -3.04
N LEU A 102 -12.31 -14.68 -2.70
CA LEU A 102 -12.96 -15.98 -2.91
C LEU A 102 -12.92 -16.77 -1.61
N ALA A 103 -13.95 -17.56 -1.39
CA ALA A 103 -14.01 -18.50 -0.28
C ALA A 103 -14.59 -19.82 -0.77
N ASP A 104 -14.11 -20.94 -0.22
CA ASP A 104 -14.59 -22.27 -0.58
C ASP A 104 -15.45 -22.89 0.52
N ASN A 105 -15.78 -24.17 0.37
CA ASN A 105 -16.61 -24.94 1.31
C ASN A 105 -17.98 -24.28 1.56
N GLY A 106 -18.56 -23.68 0.50
CA GLY A 106 -19.89 -23.07 0.58
C GLY A 106 -19.97 -21.78 1.37
N ALA A 107 -18.82 -21.19 1.76
CA ALA A 107 -18.80 -19.92 2.49
C ALA A 107 -19.13 -18.75 1.57
N THR A 108 -19.68 -17.70 2.16
CA THR A 108 -20.11 -16.49 1.45
C THR A 108 -19.22 -15.33 1.82
N VAL A 109 -18.70 -14.64 0.81
CA VAL A 109 -17.92 -13.40 0.95
C VAL A 109 -18.36 -12.41 -0.11
N ALA A 110 -18.11 -11.11 0.15
CA ALA A 110 -18.21 -10.11 -0.91
C ALA A 110 -17.17 -10.42 -1.98
N PRO A 111 -17.51 -10.47 -3.27
CA PRO A 111 -16.55 -10.84 -4.33
C PRO A 111 -15.44 -9.81 -4.51
N THR A 112 -15.69 -8.55 -4.16
CA THR A 112 -14.68 -7.49 -4.17
C THR A 112 -14.82 -6.60 -2.95
N VAL A 113 -13.69 -6.09 -2.48
CA VAL A 113 -13.61 -5.10 -1.40
C VAL A 113 -12.61 -4.03 -1.79
N THR A 114 -12.74 -2.84 -1.19
CA THR A 114 -11.91 -1.68 -1.54
C THR A 114 -11.11 -1.24 -0.33
N THR A 115 -9.80 -1.03 -0.51
CA THR A 115 -8.91 -0.65 0.59
C THR A 115 -9.22 0.76 1.10
N GLN A 116 -9.07 0.92 2.42
CA GLN A 116 -9.19 2.18 3.13
C GLN A 116 -7.91 3.03 2.94
N PRO A 117 -7.90 4.29 3.43
CA PRO A 117 -6.73 5.16 3.29
C PRO A 117 -5.43 4.59 3.85
N ASP A 118 -5.49 3.69 4.83
CA ASP A 118 -4.31 3.03 5.40
C ASP A 118 -3.88 1.78 4.62
N GLY A 119 -4.52 1.48 3.49
CA GLY A 119 -4.21 0.32 2.65
C GLY A 119 -4.81 -0.99 3.14
N THR A 120 -5.60 -0.99 4.20
CA THR A 120 -6.23 -2.19 4.74
C THR A 120 -7.69 -2.27 4.38
N VAL A 121 -8.25 -3.49 4.43
CA VAL A 121 -9.67 -3.71 4.26
C VAL A 121 -10.07 -4.96 5.04
N GLU A 122 -11.26 -4.94 5.64
CA GLU A 122 -11.80 -6.10 6.34
C GLU A 122 -12.65 -6.94 5.39
N ILE A 123 -12.55 -8.25 5.57
CA ILE A 123 -13.30 -9.26 4.82
C ILE A 123 -14.15 -10.05 5.81
N SER A 124 -15.46 -10.05 5.62
CA SER A 124 -16.39 -10.82 6.43
C SER A 124 -16.81 -12.07 5.68
N VAL A 125 -16.74 -13.21 6.35
CA VAL A 125 -17.07 -14.52 5.78
C VAL A 125 -18.13 -15.16 6.64
N THR A 126 -19.22 -15.64 6.02
CA THR A 126 -20.26 -16.39 6.68
C THR A 126 -20.43 -17.74 6.01
N SER A 127 -20.99 -18.73 6.73
CA SER A 127 -21.24 -20.05 6.16
C SER A 127 -22.36 -20.76 6.91
N GLN A 128 -23.07 -21.58 6.19
CA GLN A 128 -24.03 -22.55 6.77
C GLN A 128 -23.45 -23.95 6.86
N THR A 129 -22.21 -24.13 6.40
CA THR A 129 -21.51 -25.41 6.37
C THR A 129 -20.34 -25.36 7.34
N ALA A 130 -20.38 -26.26 8.35
CA ALA A 130 -19.27 -26.39 9.29
C ALA A 130 -18.01 -26.91 8.57
N GLY A 131 -16.86 -26.52 9.06
CA GLY A 131 -15.58 -26.97 8.53
C GLY A 131 -14.66 -25.82 8.19
N ILE A 132 -13.61 -26.13 7.45
CA ILE A 132 -12.58 -25.16 7.07
C ILE A 132 -12.93 -24.56 5.71
N SER A 133 -12.90 -23.23 5.64
CA SER A 133 -13.02 -22.49 4.38
C SER A 133 -11.72 -21.74 4.11
N ALA A 134 -11.15 -21.92 2.94
CA ALA A 134 -10.00 -21.15 2.50
C ALA A 134 -10.48 -19.84 1.89
N VAL A 135 -10.00 -18.72 2.41
CA VAL A 135 -10.32 -17.39 1.91
C VAL A 135 -9.10 -16.84 1.19
N THR A 136 -9.29 -16.46 -0.05
CA THR A 136 -8.21 -15.95 -0.91
C THR A 136 -8.49 -14.50 -1.28
N ALA A 137 -7.54 -13.63 -1.01
CA ALA A 137 -7.55 -12.23 -1.46
C ALA A 137 -6.52 -12.05 -2.56
N SER A 138 -6.89 -11.35 -3.63
CA SER A 138 -6.00 -11.16 -4.76
C SER A 138 -6.13 -9.75 -5.38
N ILE A 139 -5.02 -9.26 -5.89
CA ILE A 139 -4.94 -8.05 -6.69
C ILE A 139 -3.81 -8.21 -7.70
N ASN A 140 -4.06 -7.85 -8.95
CA ASN A 140 -3.10 -8.08 -10.02
C ASN A 140 -2.70 -9.56 -10.05
N ASN A 141 -1.39 -9.86 -10.01
CA ASN A 141 -0.89 -11.23 -9.97
C ASN A 141 -0.51 -11.70 -8.56
N SER A 142 -0.95 -10.96 -7.54
CA SER A 142 -0.63 -11.24 -6.14
C SER A 142 -1.83 -11.83 -5.43
N SER A 143 -1.63 -12.87 -4.63
CA SER A 143 -2.70 -13.46 -3.84
C SER A 143 -2.15 -14.07 -2.55
N LEU A 144 -2.98 -14.06 -1.51
CA LEU A 144 -2.74 -14.77 -0.26
C LEU A 144 -4.02 -15.48 0.17
N SER A 145 -3.87 -16.60 0.84
CA SER A 145 -4.99 -17.37 1.36
C SER A 145 -4.80 -17.66 2.84
N ARG A 146 -5.91 -17.65 3.57
CA ARG A 146 -5.95 -18.06 4.98
C ARG A 146 -7.20 -18.90 5.20
N ASN A 147 -7.12 -19.83 6.13
CA ASN A 147 -8.24 -20.68 6.50
C ASN A 147 -8.99 -20.09 7.68
N VAL A 148 -10.32 -20.15 7.61
CA VAL A 148 -11.20 -19.88 8.74
C VAL A 148 -12.04 -21.12 8.98
N THR A 149 -12.49 -21.31 10.21
CA THR A 149 -13.25 -22.48 10.63
C THR A 149 -14.64 -22.07 11.10
N PHE A 150 -15.63 -22.79 10.63
CA PHE A 150 -17.02 -22.66 11.08
C PHE A 150 -17.49 -23.92 11.82
#